data_d9728f50ac5a81bcdb5eda8deb62f9ff
#
_entry.id   d9728f50ac5a81bcdb5eda8deb62f9ff
#
_cell.length_a   1.000
_cell.length_b   1.000
_cell.length_c   1.000
_cell.angle_alpha   90.00
_cell.angle_beta   90.00
_cell.angle_gamma   90.00
#
_symmetry.space_group_name_H-M   'P 1'
#
loop_
_entity.id
_entity.type
_entity.pdbx_description
1 polymer ?
#
loop_
_entity_poly.entity_id
_entity_poly.type
_entity_poly.pdbx_seq_one_letter_code
_entity_poly.pdbx_strand_id
1 'polypeptide(L)'
;MKILSLCTSAGLWDKAWLEAGHQVIPGCEIMSHKRDLYRAFCGGEHLTADLADLPALIRGQHFDGIIGGIPCQSRSKLRAIRTAKFPDLLPLTLAVLEACTWDWCLLENVTALDIPAFTKTKMNAMHYQEPHQSRVRWFTHSPSLVMPPPIFRGNVDDLMAYSVVAGRIYGPKRGARLQGWPEFASLAGQFPCVQLQEALADGVPRGLADAWIRSIETTHLQASA
;
A
#
# COMPACT_ATOMS: atom_id res chain seq x y z
N MET A 1 -15.75 -6.74 -3.99
CA MET A 1 -14.65 -7.68 -4.25
C MET A 1 -14.08 -8.15 -2.92
N LYS A 2 -13.55 -9.39 -2.85
CA LYS A 2 -12.77 -9.96 -1.74
C LYS A 2 -11.28 -9.82 -2.05
N ILE A 3 -10.56 -9.02 -1.28
CA ILE A 3 -9.18 -8.61 -1.56
C ILE A 3 -8.26 -9.10 -0.44
N LEU A 4 -7.18 -9.79 -0.79
CA LEU A 4 -6.11 -10.15 0.15
C LEU A 4 -5.06 -9.03 0.18
N SER A 5 -4.72 -8.52 1.36
CA SER A 5 -3.72 -7.48 1.54
C SER A 5 -2.46 -8.01 2.21
N LEU A 6 -1.30 -7.79 1.59
CA LEU A 6 0.01 -8.26 2.05
C LEU A 6 0.82 -7.11 2.65
N CYS A 7 1.49 -7.37 3.79
CA CYS A 7 2.35 -6.39 4.45
C CYS A 7 1.63 -5.05 4.68
N THR A 8 0.49 -5.12 5.34
CA THR A 8 -0.52 -4.06 5.40
C THR A 8 -0.06 -2.76 6.05
N SER A 9 1.04 -2.78 6.83
CA SER A 9 1.44 -1.67 7.70
C SER A 9 0.27 -1.25 8.60
N ALA A 10 -0.04 0.04 8.71
CA ALA A 10 -1.20 0.54 9.48
C ALA A 10 -2.51 0.58 8.67
N GLY A 11 -2.56 -0.04 7.49
CA GLY A 11 -3.79 -0.20 6.71
C GLY A 11 -4.23 1.01 5.91
N LEU A 12 -3.35 1.99 5.63
CA LEU A 12 -3.74 3.17 4.85
C LEU A 12 -4.30 2.81 3.48
N TRP A 13 -3.68 1.86 2.78
CA TRP A 13 -4.20 1.40 1.50
C TRP A 13 -5.49 0.58 1.66
N ASP A 14 -5.53 -0.31 2.64
CA ASP A 14 -6.69 -1.15 2.96
C ASP A 14 -7.91 -0.31 3.29
N LYS A 15 -7.71 0.81 4.01
CA LYS A 15 -8.79 1.74 4.37
C LYS A 15 -9.51 2.29 3.14
N ALA A 16 -8.78 2.63 2.06
CA ALA A 16 -9.38 3.09 0.82
C ALA A 16 -10.30 2.02 0.20
N TRP A 17 -9.88 0.76 0.17
CA TRP A 17 -10.67 -0.34 -0.34
C TRP A 17 -11.91 -0.63 0.53
N LEU A 18 -11.75 -0.57 1.86
CA LEU A 18 -12.87 -0.72 2.79
C LEU A 18 -13.92 0.38 2.61
N GLU A 19 -13.49 1.64 2.43
CA GLU A 19 -14.38 2.78 2.20
C GLU A 19 -15.06 2.74 0.82
N ALA A 20 -14.44 2.10 -0.17
CA ALA A 20 -15.05 1.79 -1.46
C ALA A 20 -16.06 0.61 -1.39
N GLY A 21 -16.27 0.02 -0.21
CA GLY A 21 -17.24 -1.06 0.00
C GLY A 21 -16.73 -2.46 -0.32
N HIS A 22 -15.41 -2.64 -0.42
CA HIS A 22 -14.81 -3.96 -0.65
C HIS A 22 -14.51 -4.68 0.67
N GLN A 23 -14.46 -6.01 0.62
CA GLN A 23 -13.98 -6.83 1.72
C GLN A 23 -12.47 -6.96 1.63
N VAL A 24 -11.73 -6.42 2.61
CA VAL A 24 -10.28 -6.59 2.71
C VAL A 24 -9.96 -7.63 3.77
N ILE A 25 -9.16 -8.61 3.39
CA ILE A 25 -8.61 -9.62 4.29
C ILE A 25 -7.15 -9.22 4.59
N PRO A 26 -6.84 -8.72 5.79
CA PRO A 26 -5.47 -8.36 6.15
C PRO A 26 -4.64 -9.64 6.33
N GLY A 27 -3.79 -9.94 5.37
CA GLY A 27 -3.00 -11.16 5.33
C GLY A 27 -1.92 -11.19 6.41
N CYS A 28 -1.01 -10.23 6.40
CA CYS A 28 0.09 -10.21 7.37
C CYS A 28 0.65 -8.81 7.63
N GLU A 29 1.20 -8.63 8.83
CA GLU A 29 2.07 -7.51 9.22
C GLU A 29 2.94 -7.95 10.41
N ILE A 30 4.27 -7.94 10.25
CA ILE A 30 5.19 -8.48 11.25
C ILE A 30 5.34 -7.58 12.49
N MET A 31 5.19 -6.26 12.31
CA MET A 31 5.36 -5.28 13.38
C MET A 31 4.10 -5.19 14.25
N SER A 32 4.16 -5.62 15.52
CA SER A 32 3.00 -5.62 16.44
C SER A 32 2.33 -4.25 16.54
N HIS A 33 3.10 -3.17 16.71
CA HIS A 33 2.56 -1.81 16.81
C HIS A 33 1.83 -1.35 15.54
N LYS A 34 2.20 -1.86 14.36
CA LYS A 34 1.49 -1.58 13.11
C LYS A 34 0.18 -2.38 13.03
N ARG A 35 0.14 -3.62 13.55
CA ARG A 35 -1.12 -4.35 13.67
C ARG A 35 -2.09 -3.66 14.62
N ASP A 36 -1.58 -3.07 15.73
CA ASP A 36 -2.42 -2.30 16.65
C ASP A 36 -2.97 -1.02 16.00
N LEU A 37 -2.13 -0.32 15.22
CA LEU A 37 -2.57 0.82 14.39
C LEU A 37 -3.61 0.39 13.33
N TYR A 38 -3.38 -0.74 12.67
CA TYR A 38 -4.33 -1.29 11.69
C TYR A 38 -5.69 -1.57 12.35
N ARG A 39 -5.70 -2.24 13.49
CA ARG A 39 -6.93 -2.54 14.25
C ARG A 39 -7.68 -1.27 14.62
N ALA A 40 -6.97 -0.25 15.07
CA ALA A 40 -7.58 1.04 15.45
C ALA A 40 -8.11 1.83 14.25
N PHE A 41 -7.47 1.73 13.07
CA PHE A 41 -7.80 2.54 11.90
C PHE A 41 -8.76 1.84 10.92
N CYS A 42 -8.57 0.56 10.66
CA CYS A 42 -9.34 -0.23 9.69
C CYS A 42 -10.35 -1.17 10.33
N GLY A 43 -10.09 -1.57 11.59
CA GLY A 43 -10.76 -2.73 12.19
C GLY A 43 -10.22 -4.05 11.62
N GLY A 44 -10.54 -5.16 12.29
CA GLY A 44 -10.15 -6.49 11.84
C GLY A 44 -8.78 -6.95 12.33
N GLU A 45 -8.52 -8.25 12.15
CA GLU A 45 -7.32 -8.93 12.60
C GLU A 45 -6.60 -9.57 11.42
N HIS A 46 -5.26 -9.58 11.47
CA HIS A 46 -4.43 -10.24 10.46
C HIS A 46 -4.54 -11.77 10.56
N LEU A 47 -4.48 -12.44 9.41
CA LEU A 47 -4.44 -13.90 9.37
C LEU A 47 -3.19 -14.44 10.06
N THR A 48 -2.06 -13.76 9.88
CA THR A 48 -0.78 -14.10 10.51
C THR A 48 0.07 -12.85 10.73
N ALA A 49 1.14 -12.97 11.52
CA ALA A 49 2.16 -11.93 11.63
C ALA A 49 3.17 -12.02 10.49
N ASP A 50 3.60 -13.22 10.10
CA ASP A 50 4.68 -13.43 9.14
C ASP A 50 4.13 -13.80 7.75
N LEU A 51 4.68 -13.16 6.72
CA LEU A 51 4.37 -13.47 5.32
C LEU A 51 4.69 -14.93 4.97
N ALA A 52 5.68 -15.53 5.62
CA ALA A 52 6.08 -16.92 5.40
C ALA A 52 5.00 -17.94 5.77
N ASP A 53 4.15 -17.62 6.74
CA ASP A 53 3.07 -18.51 7.20
C ASP A 53 1.80 -18.40 6.33
N LEU A 54 1.66 -17.28 5.60
CA LEU A 54 0.44 -16.95 4.88
C LEU A 54 0.07 -17.98 3.79
N PRO A 55 1.01 -18.54 2.98
CA PRO A 55 0.68 -19.53 1.96
C PRO A 55 -0.07 -20.76 2.47
N ALA A 56 0.25 -21.22 3.68
CA ALA A 56 -0.43 -22.38 4.29
C ALA A 56 -1.88 -22.05 4.67
N LEU A 57 -2.15 -20.81 5.12
CA LEU A 57 -3.46 -20.37 5.60
C LEU A 57 -4.45 -20.09 4.45
N ILE A 58 -3.95 -19.71 3.28
CA ILE A 58 -4.77 -19.31 2.13
C ILE A 58 -4.83 -20.34 1.02
N ARG A 59 -4.18 -21.49 1.19
CA ARG A 59 -4.08 -22.53 0.17
C ARG A 59 -5.43 -22.93 -0.40
N GLY A 60 -5.56 -22.82 -1.73
CA GLY A 60 -6.77 -23.16 -2.47
C GLY A 60 -7.93 -22.18 -2.30
N GLN A 61 -7.74 -21.06 -1.59
CA GLN A 61 -8.75 -20.00 -1.55
C GLN A 61 -8.72 -19.18 -2.84
N HIS A 62 -9.84 -18.53 -3.13
CA HIS A 62 -9.95 -17.55 -4.22
C HIS A 62 -10.13 -16.14 -3.65
N PHE A 63 -9.46 -15.18 -4.26
CA PHE A 63 -9.59 -13.74 -4.02
C PHE A 63 -9.85 -13.04 -5.36
N ASP A 64 -10.73 -12.05 -5.37
CA ASP A 64 -10.90 -11.21 -6.58
C ASP A 64 -9.60 -10.43 -6.86
N GLY A 65 -8.91 -9.99 -5.81
CA GLY A 65 -7.65 -9.27 -5.95
C GLY A 65 -6.66 -9.50 -4.83
N ILE A 66 -5.38 -9.26 -5.14
CA ILE A 66 -4.29 -9.22 -4.16
C ILE A 66 -3.63 -7.85 -4.24
N ILE A 67 -3.51 -7.17 -3.09
CA ILE A 67 -2.75 -5.92 -2.96
C ILE A 67 -1.60 -6.10 -1.97
N GLY A 68 -0.57 -5.26 -2.04
CA GLY A 68 0.49 -5.30 -1.05
C GLY A 68 1.54 -4.21 -1.20
N GLY A 69 1.97 -3.66 -0.08
CA GLY A 69 3.14 -2.78 0.03
C GLY A 69 4.36 -3.57 0.49
N ILE A 70 5.00 -4.29 -0.44
CA ILE A 70 6.11 -5.19 -0.08
C ILE A 70 7.30 -4.39 0.48
N PRO A 71 7.87 -4.76 1.65
CA PRO A 71 8.98 -4.04 2.25
C PRO A 71 10.15 -3.81 1.30
N CYS A 72 10.52 -2.55 1.11
CA CYS A 72 11.52 -2.12 0.13
C CYS A 72 12.94 -1.98 0.69
N GLN A 73 13.16 -2.30 1.97
CA GLN A 73 14.44 -2.01 2.66
C GLN A 73 15.64 -2.66 1.97
N SER A 74 15.50 -3.86 1.45
CA SER A 74 16.56 -4.54 0.68
C SER A 74 16.81 -3.92 -0.70
N ARG A 75 15.84 -3.17 -1.25
CA ARG A 75 15.84 -2.60 -2.62
C ARG A 75 15.95 -1.08 -2.66
N SER A 76 15.75 -0.41 -1.51
CA SER A 76 15.80 1.04 -1.41
C SER A 76 17.23 1.59 -1.56
N LYS A 77 17.36 2.77 -2.17
CA LYS A 77 18.62 3.53 -2.21
C LYS A 77 19.20 3.81 -0.81
N LEU A 78 18.36 3.81 0.23
CA LEU A 78 18.80 3.95 1.63
C LEU A 78 19.63 2.76 2.12
N ARG A 79 19.66 1.63 1.41
CA ARG A 79 20.56 0.50 1.69
C ARG A 79 22.03 0.90 1.68
N ALA A 80 22.40 1.88 0.89
CA ALA A 80 23.76 2.41 0.85
C ALA A 80 24.20 3.08 2.18
N ILE A 81 23.22 3.45 3.03
CA ILE A 81 23.44 4.18 4.27
C ILE A 81 23.09 3.35 5.52
N ARG A 82 22.22 2.33 5.37
CA ARG A 82 21.75 1.49 6.49
C ARG A 82 21.65 0.02 6.07
N THR A 83 22.05 -0.89 6.95
CA THR A 83 21.78 -2.32 6.79
C THR A 83 20.26 -2.56 6.75
N ALA A 84 19.78 -3.33 5.78
CA ALA A 84 18.38 -3.71 5.71
C ALA A 84 17.99 -4.56 6.94
N LYS A 85 16.92 -4.19 7.62
CA LYS A 85 16.36 -4.95 8.76
C LYS A 85 15.66 -6.23 8.30
N PHE A 86 15.15 -6.24 7.08
CA PHE A 86 14.38 -7.34 6.52
C PHE A 86 15.01 -7.84 5.23
N PRO A 87 14.95 -9.16 4.96
CA PRO A 87 15.39 -9.75 3.70
C PRO A 87 14.54 -9.26 2.53
N ASP A 88 14.91 -9.66 1.32
CA ASP A 88 14.05 -9.52 0.15
C ASP A 88 12.85 -10.47 0.30
N LEU A 89 11.65 -9.90 0.39
CA LEU A 89 10.41 -10.66 0.56
C LEU A 89 9.76 -11.06 -0.77
N LEU A 90 10.38 -10.76 -1.92
CA LEU A 90 9.81 -11.14 -3.22
C LEU A 90 9.60 -12.65 -3.36
N PRO A 91 10.53 -13.54 -2.95
CA PRO A 91 10.30 -14.99 -3.02
C PRO A 91 9.08 -15.44 -2.21
N LEU A 92 8.88 -14.89 -1.00
CA LEU A 92 7.72 -15.20 -0.17
C LEU A 92 6.42 -14.63 -0.77
N THR A 93 6.49 -13.45 -1.39
CA THR A 93 5.34 -12.87 -2.12
C THR A 93 4.92 -13.79 -3.27
N LEU A 94 5.86 -14.31 -4.04
CA LEU A 94 5.57 -15.27 -5.12
C LEU A 94 4.93 -16.55 -4.58
N ALA A 95 5.42 -17.07 -3.47
CA ALA A 95 4.81 -18.25 -2.82
C ALA A 95 3.35 -18.00 -2.38
N VAL A 96 3.02 -16.78 -1.94
CA VAL A 96 1.63 -16.38 -1.66
C VAL A 96 0.79 -16.40 -2.94
N LEU A 97 1.29 -15.81 -4.04
CA LEU A 97 0.58 -15.76 -5.32
C LEU A 97 0.34 -17.17 -5.90
N GLU A 98 1.22 -18.12 -5.63
CA GLU A 98 1.09 -19.52 -6.06
C GLU A 98 0.15 -20.35 -5.17
N ALA A 99 -0.04 -19.95 -3.91
CA ALA A 99 -0.83 -20.70 -2.93
C ALA A 99 -2.35 -20.57 -3.11
N CYS A 100 -2.82 -19.51 -3.78
CA CYS A 100 -4.23 -19.20 -3.97
C CYS A 100 -4.53 -18.85 -5.43
N THR A 101 -5.81 -18.69 -5.77
CA THR A 101 -6.24 -18.16 -7.06
C THR A 101 -6.72 -16.72 -6.91
N TRP A 102 -6.53 -15.93 -7.93
CA TRP A 102 -6.88 -14.50 -7.95
C TRP A 102 -7.12 -14.03 -9.39
N ASP A 103 -7.94 -12.98 -9.54
CA ASP A 103 -8.25 -12.41 -10.87
C ASP A 103 -7.25 -11.31 -11.24
N TRP A 104 -6.82 -10.53 -10.25
CA TRP A 104 -5.80 -9.48 -10.44
C TRP A 104 -4.89 -9.31 -9.22
N CYS A 105 -3.71 -8.77 -9.47
CA CYS A 105 -2.73 -8.45 -8.42
C CYS A 105 -2.13 -7.06 -8.66
N LEU A 106 -1.91 -6.31 -7.58
CA LEU A 106 -1.38 -4.95 -7.60
C LEU A 106 -0.45 -4.74 -6.40
N LEU A 107 0.86 -4.69 -6.65
CA LEU A 107 1.89 -4.56 -5.62
C LEU A 107 2.60 -3.21 -5.72
N GLU A 108 2.69 -2.49 -4.61
CA GLU A 108 3.37 -1.20 -4.51
C GLU A 108 4.79 -1.37 -3.97
N ASN A 109 5.72 -0.55 -4.48
CA ASN A 109 7.07 -0.46 -3.94
C ASN A 109 7.74 0.87 -4.35
N VAL A 110 8.87 1.19 -3.74
CA VAL A 110 9.73 2.33 -4.15
C VAL A 110 10.49 2.07 -5.44
N THR A 111 10.68 0.79 -5.80
CA THR A 111 11.25 0.31 -7.07
C THR A 111 10.34 -0.73 -7.69
N ALA A 112 10.36 -0.88 -9.01
CA ALA A 112 9.60 -1.93 -9.67
C ALA A 112 10.04 -3.32 -9.16
N LEU A 113 9.06 -4.18 -8.86
CA LEU A 113 9.32 -5.58 -8.54
C LEU A 113 9.52 -6.38 -9.83
N ASP A 114 10.47 -7.31 -9.82
CA ASP A 114 10.75 -8.13 -10.99
C ASP A 114 9.94 -9.43 -10.91
N ILE A 115 8.68 -9.33 -11.32
CA ILE A 115 7.76 -10.46 -11.41
C ILE A 115 7.51 -10.74 -12.90
N PRO A 116 7.83 -11.96 -13.39
CA PRO A 116 7.56 -12.31 -14.77
C PRO A 116 6.09 -12.10 -15.17
N ALA A 117 5.85 -11.66 -16.40
CA ALA A 117 4.53 -11.39 -16.96
C ALA A 117 3.72 -10.26 -16.31
N PHE A 118 4.24 -9.57 -15.27
CA PHE A 118 3.57 -8.41 -14.69
C PHE A 118 4.01 -7.11 -15.36
N THR A 119 3.06 -6.19 -15.47
CA THR A 119 3.29 -4.82 -15.94
C THR A 119 3.88 -3.97 -14.80
N LYS A 120 4.76 -3.03 -15.15
CA LYS A 120 5.42 -2.13 -14.19
C LYS A 120 5.04 -0.69 -14.51
N THR A 121 4.31 -0.04 -13.62
CA THR A 121 3.82 1.34 -13.79
C THR A 121 4.41 2.26 -12.74
N LYS A 122 4.93 3.40 -13.17
CA LYS A 122 5.47 4.43 -12.28
C LYS A 122 4.47 5.56 -12.14
N MET A 123 4.08 5.88 -10.91
CA MET A 123 3.12 6.95 -10.61
C MET A 123 3.69 7.93 -9.59
N ASN A 124 3.27 9.20 -9.68
CA ASN A 124 3.60 10.21 -8.68
C ASN A 124 2.32 10.78 -8.07
N ALA A 125 2.21 10.75 -6.76
CA ALA A 125 1.02 11.21 -6.03
C ALA A 125 0.61 12.64 -6.38
N MET A 126 1.55 13.51 -6.80
CA MET A 126 1.27 14.87 -7.23
C MET A 126 0.19 14.99 -8.34
N HIS A 127 0.03 13.93 -9.13
CA HIS A 127 -0.92 13.91 -10.24
C HIS A 127 -2.30 13.37 -9.85
N TYR A 128 -2.49 12.92 -8.60
CA TYR A 128 -3.66 12.15 -8.19
C TYR A 128 -4.37 12.67 -6.94
N GLN A 129 -3.80 13.64 -6.23
CA GLN A 129 -4.38 14.16 -4.98
C GLN A 129 -4.02 15.62 -4.71
N GLU A 130 -4.85 16.24 -3.85
CA GLU A 130 -4.56 17.50 -3.17
C GLU A 130 -4.59 17.25 -1.64
N PRO A 131 -3.70 17.88 -0.86
CA PRO A 131 -2.58 18.71 -1.31
C PRO A 131 -1.55 17.89 -2.07
N HIS A 132 -0.93 18.50 -3.08
CA HIS A 132 0.05 17.83 -3.90
C HIS A 132 1.29 17.45 -3.10
N GLN A 133 1.84 16.25 -3.36
CA GLN A 133 3.13 15.84 -2.86
C GLN A 133 3.93 15.10 -3.92
N SER A 134 5.23 15.35 -4.00
CA SER A 134 6.11 14.55 -4.83
C SER A 134 6.43 13.22 -4.14
N ARG A 135 5.65 12.20 -4.45
CA ARG A 135 5.82 10.84 -3.93
C ARG A 135 5.68 9.82 -5.04
N VAL A 136 6.82 9.44 -5.59
CA VAL A 136 6.88 8.46 -6.68
C VAL A 136 6.80 7.04 -6.10
N ARG A 137 5.96 6.21 -6.72
CA ARG A 137 5.82 4.79 -6.43
C ARG A 137 5.74 3.98 -7.71
N TRP A 138 6.25 2.77 -7.64
CA TRP A 138 6.08 1.76 -8.66
C TRP A 138 4.95 0.82 -8.26
N PHE A 139 4.13 0.51 -9.23
CA PHE A 139 3.10 -0.51 -9.13
C PHE A 139 3.45 -1.63 -10.10
N THR A 140 3.64 -2.83 -9.57
CA THR A 140 3.82 -4.06 -10.35
C THR A 140 2.51 -4.80 -10.31
N HIS A 141 1.88 -5.01 -11.45
CA HIS A 141 0.49 -5.44 -11.51
C HIS A 141 0.20 -6.41 -12.67
N SER A 142 -0.92 -7.13 -12.56
CA SER A 142 -1.43 -7.99 -13.61
C SER A 142 -1.58 -7.23 -14.92
N PRO A 143 -1.29 -7.84 -16.08
CA PRO A 143 -1.45 -7.19 -17.39
C PRO A 143 -2.88 -6.75 -17.70
N SER A 144 -3.88 -7.38 -17.08
CA SER A 144 -5.30 -7.02 -17.21
C SER A 144 -5.65 -5.66 -16.60
N LEU A 145 -4.83 -5.14 -15.68
CA LEU A 145 -5.08 -3.84 -15.06
C LEU A 145 -4.55 -2.70 -15.93
N VAL A 146 -5.37 -1.67 -16.08
CA VAL A 146 -5.05 -0.46 -16.83
C VAL A 146 -4.57 0.62 -15.87
N MET A 147 -3.45 1.28 -16.20
CA MET A 147 -2.96 2.41 -15.42
C MET A 147 -4.00 3.53 -15.38
N PRO A 148 -4.42 3.98 -14.18
CA PRO A 148 -5.36 5.10 -14.07
C PRO A 148 -4.77 6.39 -14.65
N PRO A 149 -5.55 7.17 -15.42
CA PRO A 149 -5.08 8.44 -15.97
C PRO A 149 -4.82 9.45 -14.83
N PRO A 150 -3.83 10.34 -14.99
CA PRO A 150 -3.59 11.40 -14.03
C PRO A 150 -4.74 12.42 -14.04
N ILE A 151 -5.11 12.90 -12.85
CA ILE A 151 -6.14 13.94 -12.66
C ILE A 151 -5.53 15.32 -12.95
N PHE A 152 -4.27 15.52 -12.53
CA PHE A 152 -3.51 16.75 -12.75
C PHE A 152 -2.32 16.50 -13.68
N ARG A 153 -2.14 17.32 -14.70
CA ARG A 153 -1.08 17.18 -15.72
C ARG A 153 -0.02 18.28 -15.70
N GLY A 154 -0.16 19.28 -14.82
CA GLY A 154 0.76 20.41 -14.72
C GLY A 154 1.96 20.13 -13.81
N ASN A 155 3.01 20.97 -13.92
CA ASN A 155 4.01 21.11 -12.88
C ASN A 155 3.34 21.84 -11.70
N VAL A 156 3.52 21.32 -10.51
CA VAL A 156 3.05 21.94 -9.28
C VAL A 156 4.27 22.51 -8.57
N ASP A 157 4.30 23.82 -8.41
CA ASP A 157 5.30 24.49 -7.61
C ASP A 157 5.10 24.15 -6.13
N ASP A 158 6.16 24.17 -5.34
CA ASP A 158 6.14 23.87 -3.89
C ASP A 158 5.72 22.44 -3.50
N LEU A 159 6.24 21.44 -4.18
CA LEU A 159 6.01 20.05 -3.86
C LEU A 159 6.77 19.61 -2.60
N MET A 160 6.02 19.35 -1.53
CA MET A 160 6.58 18.69 -0.36
C MET A 160 6.50 17.17 -0.51
N ALA A 161 7.68 16.51 -0.43
CA ALA A 161 7.73 15.06 -0.29
C ALA A 161 7.57 14.68 1.19
N TYR A 162 6.54 13.91 1.53
CA TYR A 162 6.46 13.31 2.86
C TYR A 162 7.33 12.05 2.91
N SER A 163 8.23 12.03 3.87
CA SER A 163 9.12 10.89 4.16
C SER A 163 9.24 10.72 5.68
N VAL A 164 9.88 9.64 6.13
CA VAL A 164 10.18 9.46 7.57
C VAL A 164 10.95 10.66 8.13
N VAL A 165 11.87 11.24 7.35
CA VAL A 165 12.63 12.43 7.74
C VAL A 165 11.73 13.66 7.81
N ALA A 166 10.91 13.89 6.80
CA ALA A 166 9.94 14.99 6.80
C ALA A 166 8.88 14.82 7.89
N GLY A 167 8.49 13.58 8.20
CA GLY A 167 7.55 13.26 9.29
C GLY A 167 8.03 13.74 10.65
N ARG A 168 9.32 13.64 10.93
CA ARG A 168 9.93 14.15 12.16
C ARG A 168 9.82 15.67 12.28
N ILE A 169 9.82 16.39 11.15
CA ILE A 169 9.72 17.85 11.12
C ILE A 169 8.26 18.31 11.20
N TYR A 170 7.36 17.64 10.50
CA TYR A 170 5.99 18.13 10.31
C TYR A 170 4.96 17.52 11.27
N GLY A 171 5.30 16.46 11.98
CA GLY A 171 4.39 15.74 12.86
C GLY A 171 3.29 14.94 12.13
N PRO A 172 2.55 14.09 12.87
CA PRO A 172 1.59 13.17 12.25
C PRO A 172 0.38 13.87 11.64
N LYS A 173 -0.12 14.98 12.22
CA LYS A 173 -1.28 15.70 11.69
C LYS A 173 -1.03 16.27 10.30
N ARG A 174 0.13 16.92 10.08
CA ARG A 174 0.49 17.45 8.76
C ARG A 174 0.82 16.34 7.79
N GLY A 175 1.51 15.28 8.26
CA GLY A 175 1.77 14.09 7.46
C GLY A 175 0.50 13.41 6.97
N ALA A 176 -0.49 13.26 7.83
CA ALA A 176 -1.78 12.69 7.49
C ALA A 176 -2.47 13.50 6.37
N ARG A 177 -2.50 14.83 6.47
CA ARG A 177 -3.05 15.70 5.40
C ARG A 177 -2.30 15.55 4.08
N LEU A 178 -0.95 15.56 4.10
CA LEU A 178 -0.14 15.42 2.89
C LEU A 178 -0.33 14.06 2.21
N GLN A 179 -0.57 13.02 2.99
CA GLN A 179 -0.86 11.69 2.47
C GLN A 179 -2.33 11.51 2.04
N GLY A 180 -3.19 12.52 2.25
CA GLY A 180 -4.62 12.43 1.96
C GLY A 180 -5.43 11.62 2.97
N TRP A 181 -4.89 11.42 4.18
CA TRP A 181 -5.50 10.66 5.27
C TRP A 181 -5.70 11.51 6.53
N PRO A 182 -6.45 12.64 6.45
CA PRO A 182 -6.59 13.54 7.59
C PRO A 182 -7.21 12.87 8.83
N GLU A 183 -8.07 11.87 8.66
CA GLU A 183 -8.68 11.07 9.72
C GLU A 183 -7.69 10.23 10.50
N PHE A 184 -6.57 9.82 9.90
CA PHE A 184 -5.49 9.11 10.60
C PHE A 184 -4.89 9.94 11.75
N ALA A 185 -5.03 11.27 11.67
CA ALA A 185 -4.60 12.16 12.73
C ALA A 185 -5.39 11.99 14.04
N SER A 186 -6.59 11.41 14.02
CA SER A 186 -7.40 11.11 15.23
C SER A 186 -6.74 10.07 16.14
N LEU A 187 -5.80 9.29 15.63
CA LEU A 187 -5.01 8.35 16.42
C LEU A 187 -3.92 9.03 17.27
N ALA A 188 -3.67 10.33 17.05
CA ALA A 188 -2.75 11.11 17.88
C ALA A 188 -3.26 11.17 19.32
N GLY A 189 -2.38 10.82 20.26
CA GLY A 189 -2.74 10.67 21.69
C GLY A 189 -3.06 9.24 22.11
N GLN A 190 -3.44 8.36 21.17
CA GLN A 190 -3.60 6.92 21.43
C GLN A 190 -2.31 6.14 21.14
N PHE A 191 -1.51 6.61 20.18
CA PHE A 191 -0.27 5.98 19.77
C PHE A 191 0.90 6.96 19.79
N PRO A 192 2.14 6.47 20.02
CA PRO A 192 3.33 7.29 19.96
C PRO A 192 3.49 8.00 18.61
N CYS A 193 3.87 9.27 18.63
CA CYS A 193 4.02 10.11 17.45
C CYS A 193 4.94 9.47 16.38
N VAL A 194 6.03 8.82 16.81
CA VAL A 194 6.98 8.16 15.90
C VAL A 194 6.33 7.01 15.13
N GLN A 195 5.47 6.23 15.76
CA GLN A 195 4.76 5.11 15.12
C GLN A 195 3.77 5.61 14.06
N LEU A 196 3.05 6.69 14.36
CA LEU A 196 2.15 7.34 13.40
C LEU A 196 2.92 7.91 12.19
N GLN A 197 4.08 8.50 12.42
CA GLN A 197 4.93 9.04 11.35
C GLN A 197 5.50 7.93 10.46
N GLU A 198 5.95 6.82 11.03
CA GLU A 198 6.41 5.65 10.28
C GLU A 198 5.28 5.05 9.44
N ALA A 199 4.10 4.87 10.02
CA ALA A 199 2.94 4.35 9.33
C ALA A 199 2.53 5.22 8.12
N LEU A 200 2.51 6.54 8.28
CA LEU A 200 2.25 7.48 7.20
C LEU A 200 3.34 7.46 6.12
N ALA A 201 4.60 7.31 6.51
CA ALA A 201 5.71 7.24 5.56
C ALA A 201 5.72 5.93 4.75
N ASP A 202 5.26 4.83 5.34
CA ASP A 202 5.18 3.52 4.68
C ASP A 202 3.89 3.38 3.84
N GLY A 203 2.85 4.14 4.16
CA GLY A 203 1.55 4.03 3.53
C GLY A 203 1.48 4.55 2.10
N VAL A 204 0.53 4.02 1.34
CA VAL A 204 0.18 4.51 0.00
C VAL A 204 -0.59 5.82 0.13
N PRO A 205 -0.24 6.88 -0.62
CA PRO A 205 -1.03 8.11 -0.69
C PRO A 205 -2.46 7.84 -1.14
N ARG A 206 -3.44 8.50 -0.51
CA ARG A 206 -4.86 8.31 -0.76
C ARG A 206 -5.22 8.43 -2.24
N GLY A 207 -4.74 9.47 -2.91
CA GLY A 207 -5.07 9.69 -4.32
C GLY A 207 -4.56 8.59 -5.25
N LEU A 208 -3.43 7.95 -4.95
CA LEU A 208 -2.95 6.79 -5.70
C LEU A 208 -3.83 5.56 -5.44
N ALA A 209 -4.24 5.34 -4.19
CA ALA A 209 -5.16 4.27 -3.84
C ALA A 209 -6.50 4.41 -4.57
N ASP A 210 -7.14 5.58 -4.46
CA ASP A 210 -8.44 5.87 -5.09
C ASP A 210 -8.37 5.78 -6.63
N ALA A 211 -7.25 6.19 -7.24
CA ALA A 211 -7.07 6.09 -8.69
C ALA A 211 -7.09 4.63 -9.14
N TRP A 212 -6.36 3.75 -8.47
CA TRP A 212 -6.34 2.32 -8.77
C TRP A 212 -7.70 1.66 -8.51
N ILE A 213 -8.38 2.00 -7.41
CA ILE A 213 -9.72 1.47 -7.09
C ILE A 213 -10.67 1.76 -8.23
N ARG A 214 -10.78 3.04 -8.65
CA ARG A 214 -11.67 3.44 -9.77
C ARG A 214 -11.32 2.72 -11.07
N SER A 215 -10.04 2.56 -11.38
CA SER A 215 -9.62 1.87 -12.61
C SER A 215 -10.02 0.39 -12.59
N ILE A 216 -9.82 -0.28 -11.48
CA ILE A 216 -10.13 -1.70 -11.32
C ILE A 216 -11.64 -1.93 -11.33
N GLU A 217 -12.43 -1.13 -10.60
CA GLU A 217 -13.89 -1.20 -10.60
C GLU A 217 -14.48 -1.01 -12.01
N THR A 218 -13.94 -0.02 -12.75
CA THR A 218 -14.40 0.22 -14.15
C THR A 218 -14.11 -0.97 -15.05
N THR A 219 -12.92 -1.58 -14.90
CA THR A 219 -12.53 -2.75 -15.70
C THR A 219 -13.40 -3.96 -15.36
N HIS A 220 -13.68 -4.21 -14.08
CA HIS A 220 -14.53 -5.32 -13.65
C HIS A 220 -15.99 -5.16 -14.06
N LEU A 221 -16.55 -3.95 -13.99
CA LEU A 221 -17.92 -3.69 -14.45
C LEU A 221 -18.08 -3.95 -15.95
N GLN A 222 -17.07 -3.61 -16.75
CA GLN A 222 -17.07 -3.86 -18.19
C GLN A 222 -16.94 -5.35 -18.54
N ALA A 223 -16.25 -6.14 -17.73
CA ALA A 223 -16.10 -7.59 -17.94
C ALA A 223 -17.35 -8.39 -17.54
N SER A 224 -18.23 -7.80 -16.73
CA SER A 224 -19.46 -8.43 -16.22
C SER A 224 -20.73 -8.07 -17.03
N ALA A 225 -20.62 -7.14 -17.98
CA ALA A 225 -21.67 -6.69 -18.88
C ALA A 225 -21.59 -7.37 -20.25
#